data_e9057a71b4a4a28727ecc784edaaba36
#
_entry.id   e9057a71b4a4a28727ecc784edaaba36
#
_cell.length_a   1.000
_cell.length_b   1.000
_cell.length_c   1.000
_cell.angle_alpha   90.00
_cell.angle_beta   90.00
_cell.angle_gamma   90.00
#
_symmetry.space_group_name_H-M   'P 1'
#
loop_
_entity.id
_entity.type
_entity.pdbx_description
1 polymer ?
#
loop_
_entity_poly.entity_id
_entity_poly.type
_entity_poly.pdbx_seq_one_letter_code
_entity_poly.pdbx_strand_id
1 'polypeptide(L)'
;MIGRMSEPQMARNGTFTVTVSGIKEDLFPLWDQLKDCECDFEIKKHRKKRSLNANAYAWVLMGQIAQKMDGMGVDDYYRRMIKETGIKTDIICVPDKAVETVITGWEHNGAGWLAEKMDSKLKGCVNLRLIYGSSSFNSAEMARFIDFLIQDAEAMGIPTVTETEIKRMLGGWKNGQEPIAG
;
A
#
# COMPACT_ATOMS: atom_id res chain seq x y z
N MET A 1 -23.62 3.15 2.76
CA MET A 1 -24.28 2.51 3.92
C MET A 1 -23.55 1.22 4.28
N ILE A 2 -23.43 0.91 5.56
CA ILE A 2 -22.77 -0.30 6.06
C ILE A 2 -23.76 -1.02 6.95
N GLY A 3 -23.99 -2.31 6.69
CA GLY A 3 -24.92 -3.14 7.47
C GLY A 3 -24.51 -4.62 7.40
N ARG A 4 -25.27 -5.44 8.10
CA ARG A 4 -25.14 -6.91 8.05
C ARG A 4 -26.37 -7.48 7.36
N MET A 5 -26.14 -8.41 6.45
CA MET A 5 -27.20 -9.08 5.71
C MET A 5 -27.59 -10.38 6.44
N SER A 6 -28.90 -10.63 6.57
CA SER A 6 -29.41 -11.91 7.07
C SER A 6 -29.32 -12.99 5.99
N GLU A 7 -29.54 -14.23 6.40
CA GLU A 7 -29.73 -15.33 5.45
C GLU A 7 -30.93 -15.04 4.52
N PRO A 8 -30.80 -15.25 3.20
CA PRO A 8 -31.90 -15.07 2.27
C PRO A 8 -33.06 -16.01 2.57
N GLN A 9 -34.26 -15.50 2.61
CA GLN A 9 -35.49 -16.28 2.73
C GLN A 9 -36.22 -16.30 1.37
N MET A 10 -36.52 -17.48 0.86
CA MET A 10 -37.25 -17.64 -0.39
C MET A 10 -38.74 -17.86 -0.07
N ALA A 11 -39.59 -17.01 -0.64
CA ALA A 11 -41.03 -17.20 -0.60
C ALA A 11 -41.50 -18.21 -1.68
N ARG A 12 -42.72 -18.78 -1.50
CA ARG A 12 -43.26 -19.79 -2.43
C ARG A 12 -43.45 -19.29 -3.86
N ASN A 13 -43.53 -17.99 -4.08
CA ASN A 13 -43.63 -17.34 -5.39
C ASN A 13 -42.28 -17.12 -6.08
N GLY A 14 -41.16 -17.62 -5.52
CA GLY A 14 -39.81 -17.43 -6.05
C GLY A 14 -39.14 -16.11 -5.65
N THR A 15 -39.78 -15.26 -4.85
CA THR A 15 -39.19 -14.01 -4.37
C THR A 15 -38.22 -14.26 -3.23
N PHE A 16 -37.06 -13.59 -3.24
CA PHE A 16 -36.11 -13.61 -2.16
C PHE A 16 -36.23 -12.37 -1.29
N THR A 17 -36.28 -12.59 0.02
CA THR A 17 -36.22 -11.50 1.00
C THR A 17 -34.92 -11.56 1.77
N VAL A 18 -34.22 -10.44 1.84
CA VAL A 18 -32.98 -10.28 2.62
C VAL A 18 -33.16 -9.09 3.56
N THR A 19 -32.91 -9.30 4.84
CA THR A 19 -32.94 -8.20 5.81
C THR A 19 -31.52 -7.64 6.01
N VAL A 20 -31.38 -6.33 5.89
CA VAL A 20 -30.15 -5.65 6.21
C VAL A 20 -30.29 -4.92 7.53
N SER A 21 -29.45 -5.23 8.51
CA SER A 21 -29.49 -4.67 9.86
C SER A 21 -28.22 -3.89 10.19
N GLY A 22 -28.28 -3.05 11.22
CA GLY A 22 -27.12 -2.31 11.72
C GLY A 22 -26.74 -1.08 10.86
N ILE A 23 -27.63 -0.66 9.97
CA ILE A 23 -27.50 0.61 9.24
C ILE A 23 -27.77 1.73 10.23
N LYS A 24 -26.86 2.71 10.31
CA LYS A 24 -26.95 3.86 11.22
C LYS A 24 -27.54 5.10 10.55
N GLU A 25 -27.54 5.10 9.21
CA GLU A 25 -28.08 6.19 8.42
C GLU A 25 -29.60 6.11 8.39
N ASP A 26 -30.27 7.29 8.37
CA ASP A 26 -31.70 7.38 8.14
C ASP A 26 -32.02 7.01 6.68
N LEU A 27 -32.83 5.98 6.50
CA LEU A 27 -33.20 5.46 5.18
C LEU A 27 -34.50 6.05 4.64
N PHE A 28 -35.28 6.76 5.46
CA PHE A 28 -36.57 7.31 5.02
C PHE A 28 -36.47 8.26 3.82
N PRO A 29 -35.50 9.19 3.78
CA PRO A 29 -35.36 10.06 2.60
C PRO A 29 -35.01 9.30 1.32
N LEU A 30 -34.23 8.21 1.42
CA LEU A 30 -33.93 7.36 0.28
C LEU A 30 -35.16 6.54 -0.16
N TRP A 31 -35.88 5.99 0.82
CA TRP A 31 -37.12 5.26 0.57
C TRP A 31 -38.13 6.13 -0.17
N ASP A 32 -38.37 7.36 0.27
CA ASP A 32 -39.33 8.29 -0.36
C ASP A 32 -38.99 8.60 -1.82
N GLN A 33 -37.68 8.59 -2.15
CA GLN A 33 -37.24 8.81 -3.54
C GLN A 33 -37.39 7.56 -4.42
N LEU A 34 -37.26 6.36 -3.86
CA LEU A 34 -37.10 5.12 -4.62
C LEU A 34 -38.29 4.16 -4.55
N LYS A 35 -39.29 4.39 -3.68
CA LYS A 35 -40.39 3.45 -3.38
C LYS A 35 -41.22 3.03 -4.60
N ASP A 36 -41.24 3.86 -5.64
CA ASP A 36 -42.04 3.64 -6.85
C ASP A 36 -41.16 3.38 -8.10
N CYS A 37 -39.88 3.09 -7.91
CA CYS A 37 -38.92 2.89 -8.98
C CYS A 37 -38.29 1.48 -8.95
N GLU A 38 -37.92 0.96 -10.12
CA GLU A 38 -36.97 -0.15 -10.19
C GLU A 38 -35.60 0.35 -9.79
N CYS A 39 -34.93 -0.40 -8.92
CA CYS A 39 -33.63 0.00 -8.36
C CYS A 39 -32.56 -1.08 -8.57
N ASP A 40 -31.36 -0.66 -8.90
CA ASP A 40 -30.17 -1.51 -8.89
C ASP A 40 -29.57 -1.53 -7.47
N PHE A 41 -29.35 -2.74 -6.95
CA PHE A 41 -28.72 -2.93 -5.65
C PHE A 41 -27.34 -3.56 -5.84
N GLU A 42 -26.29 -2.85 -5.41
CA GLU A 42 -24.95 -3.41 -5.38
C GLU A 42 -24.52 -3.68 -3.92
N ILE A 43 -24.32 -4.97 -3.59
CA ILE A 43 -23.88 -5.41 -2.26
C ILE A 43 -22.46 -5.93 -2.38
N LYS A 44 -21.54 -5.27 -1.70
CA LYS A 44 -20.11 -5.66 -1.64
C LYS A 44 -19.70 -5.97 -0.21
N LYS A 45 -18.77 -6.92 -0.02
CA LYS A 45 -18.13 -7.13 1.28
C LYS A 45 -17.55 -5.81 1.76
N HIS A 46 -18.03 -5.32 2.94
CA HIS A 46 -17.47 -4.11 3.53
C HIS A 46 -15.98 -4.34 3.83
N ARG A 47 -15.14 -3.61 3.16
CA ARG A 47 -13.72 -3.47 3.53
C ARG A 47 -13.64 -2.17 4.33
N LYS A 48 -13.27 -2.26 5.62
CA LYS A 48 -12.90 -1.03 6.37
C LYS A 48 -11.98 -0.23 5.45
N LYS A 49 -12.39 1.01 5.11
CA LYS A 49 -11.47 1.95 4.45
C LYS A 49 -10.23 1.96 5.34
N ARG A 50 -9.10 1.56 4.77
CA ARG A 50 -7.83 1.65 5.47
C ARG A 50 -7.74 3.08 5.98
N SER A 51 -7.68 3.27 7.30
CA SER A 51 -7.22 4.53 7.88
C SER A 51 -5.98 4.94 7.10
N LEU A 52 -5.69 6.22 6.94
CA LEU A 52 -4.52 6.71 6.20
C LEU A 52 -3.39 5.69 6.35
N ASN A 53 -3.23 4.89 5.29
CA ASN A 53 -2.40 3.71 5.30
C ASN A 53 -0.98 4.24 5.51
N ALA A 54 -0.19 3.59 6.31
CA ALA A 54 1.21 3.96 6.51
C ALA A 54 1.94 4.29 5.19
N ASN A 55 1.60 3.57 4.12
CA ASN A 55 2.09 3.87 2.78
C ASN A 55 1.60 5.22 2.24
N ALA A 56 0.32 5.58 2.43
CA ALA A 56 -0.20 6.87 2.00
C ALA A 56 0.45 8.02 2.78
N TYR A 57 0.67 7.84 4.07
CA TYR A 57 1.39 8.81 4.89
C TYR A 57 2.84 8.99 4.42
N ALA A 58 3.54 7.88 4.15
CA ALA A 58 4.89 7.95 3.59
C ALA A 58 4.94 8.77 2.29
N TRP A 59 4.00 8.56 1.37
CA TRP A 59 3.92 9.33 0.13
C TRP A 59 3.63 10.81 0.35
N VAL A 60 2.73 11.15 1.28
CA VAL A 60 2.46 12.56 1.64
C VAL A 60 3.73 13.21 2.19
N LEU A 61 4.43 12.53 3.10
CA LEU A 61 5.65 13.06 3.72
C LEU A 61 6.78 13.22 2.70
N MET A 62 6.99 12.23 1.83
CA MET A 62 7.95 12.34 0.72
C MET A 62 7.63 13.50 -0.22
N GLY A 63 6.34 13.74 -0.51
CA GLY A 63 5.91 14.90 -1.31
C GLY A 63 6.28 16.23 -0.67
N GLN A 64 6.09 16.36 0.63
CA GLN A 64 6.45 17.58 1.38
C GLN A 64 7.98 17.79 1.44
N ILE A 65 8.73 16.71 1.63
CA ILE A 65 10.20 16.74 1.62
C ILE A 65 10.71 17.15 0.24
N ALA A 66 10.24 16.49 -0.83
CA ALA A 66 10.65 16.77 -2.20
C ALA A 66 10.37 18.22 -2.61
N GLN A 67 9.25 18.80 -2.17
CA GLN A 67 8.94 20.22 -2.40
C GLN A 67 9.95 21.19 -1.76
N LYS A 68 10.56 20.80 -0.64
CA LYS A 68 11.62 21.60 0.02
C LYS A 68 13.01 21.37 -0.58
N MET A 69 13.17 20.30 -1.33
CA MET A 69 14.40 19.99 -2.06
C MET A 69 14.28 20.53 -3.48
N ASP A 70 14.91 21.68 -3.74
CA ASP A 70 14.83 22.37 -5.03
C ASP A 70 15.07 21.43 -6.22
N GLY A 71 14.03 21.23 -7.04
CA GLY A 71 14.09 20.48 -8.30
C GLY A 71 14.05 18.96 -8.18
N MET A 72 13.87 18.38 -6.98
CA MET A 72 13.75 16.92 -6.82
C MET A 72 12.30 16.47 -7.00
N GLY A 73 12.08 15.48 -7.89
CA GLY A 73 10.79 14.80 -8.01
C GLY A 73 10.52 13.87 -6.80
N VAL A 74 9.25 13.66 -6.48
CA VAL A 74 8.86 12.73 -5.38
C VAL A 74 9.36 11.31 -5.65
N ASP A 75 9.26 10.85 -6.90
CA ASP A 75 9.74 9.52 -7.29
C ASP A 75 11.27 9.40 -7.19
N ASP A 76 12.01 10.46 -7.49
CA ASP A 76 13.47 10.48 -7.35
C ASP A 76 13.88 10.42 -5.88
N TYR A 77 13.20 11.21 -5.03
CA TYR A 77 13.39 11.15 -3.59
C TYR A 77 13.05 9.75 -3.03
N TYR A 78 11.93 9.16 -3.46
CA TYR A 78 11.53 7.82 -3.08
C TYR A 78 12.59 6.77 -3.45
N ARG A 79 13.07 6.78 -4.70
CA ARG A 79 14.14 5.87 -5.16
C ARG A 79 15.42 6.03 -4.35
N ARG A 80 15.79 7.27 -4.08
CA ARG A 80 16.94 7.58 -3.22
C ARG A 80 16.76 6.99 -1.83
N MET A 81 15.63 7.21 -1.17
CA MET A 81 15.34 6.68 0.17
C MET A 81 15.34 5.16 0.22
N ILE A 82 14.73 4.49 -0.77
CA ILE A 82 14.75 3.02 -0.88
C ILE A 82 16.19 2.50 -0.99
N LYS A 83 17.02 3.16 -1.77
CA LYS A 83 18.41 2.80 -1.98
C LYS A 83 19.27 3.03 -0.73
N GLU A 84 19.18 4.20 -0.12
CA GLU A 84 19.97 4.61 1.04
C GLU A 84 19.61 3.81 2.29
N THR A 85 18.33 3.59 2.54
CA THR A 85 17.88 2.83 3.70
C THR A 85 18.13 1.34 3.58
N GLY A 86 18.09 0.79 2.37
CA GLY A 86 18.35 -0.63 2.10
C GLY A 86 17.56 -1.60 2.98
N ILE A 87 16.33 -1.22 3.36
CA ILE A 87 15.50 -1.93 4.36
C ILE A 87 15.31 -3.41 4.00
N LYS A 88 15.09 -3.68 2.71
CA LYS A 88 14.92 -5.04 2.20
C LYS A 88 15.73 -5.22 0.93
N THR A 89 16.74 -6.06 1.00
CA THR A 89 17.67 -6.31 -0.11
C THR A 89 18.08 -7.77 -0.15
N ASP A 90 18.35 -8.26 -1.37
CA ASP A 90 18.98 -9.55 -1.62
C ASP A 90 20.20 -9.37 -2.53
N ILE A 91 21.14 -10.31 -2.47
CA ILE A 91 22.30 -10.34 -3.38
C ILE A 91 22.26 -11.65 -4.15
N ILE A 92 22.28 -11.54 -5.48
CA ILE A 92 22.33 -12.69 -6.37
C ILE A 92 23.54 -12.59 -7.30
N CYS A 93 24.12 -13.73 -7.67
CA CYS A 93 25.13 -13.81 -8.71
C CYS A 93 24.50 -14.18 -10.04
N VAL A 94 24.72 -13.36 -11.06
CA VAL A 94 24.09 -13.50 -12.37
C VAL A 94 25.18 -13.59 -13.43
N PRO A 95 25.09 -14.53 -14.41
CA PRO A 95 25.99 -14.57 -15.56
C PRO A 95 26.01 -13.22 -16.31
N ASP A 96 27.16 -12.76 -16.76
CA ASP A 96 27.36 -11.46 -17.42
C ASP A 96 26.31 -11.19 -18.52
N LYS A 97 26.01 -12.19 -19.33
CA LYS A 97 25.04 -12.10 -20.46
C LYS A 97 23.58 -11.93 -20.03
N ALA A 98 23.23 -12.25 -18.78
CA ALA A 98 21.87 -12.18 -18.28
C ALA A 98 21.61 -10.94 -17.40
N VAL A 99 22.63 -10.17 -17.07
CA VAL A 99 22.57 -9.04 -16.13
C VAL A 99 21.50 -8.03 -16.50
N GLU A 100 21.50 -7.54 -17.73
CA GLU A 100 20.53 -6.51 -18.16
C GLU A 100 19.09 -7.03 -18.17
N THR A 101 18.90 -8.29 -18.54
CA THR A 101 17.56 -8.92 -18.53
C THR A 101 17.03 -9.01 -17.10
N VAL A 102 17.88 -9.39 -16.14
CA VAL A 102 17.50 -9.49 -14.73
C VAL A 102 17.20 -8.11 -14.15
N ILE A 103 18.04 -7.10 -14.41
CA ILE A 103 17.81 -5.73 -13.95
C ILE A 103 16.48 -5.19 -14.49
N THR A 104 16.28 -5.27 -15.79
CA THR A 104 15.05 -4.79 -16.43
C THR A 104 13.81 -5.48 -15.87
N GLY A 105 13.84 -6.81 -15.74
CA GLY A 105 12.74 -7.58 -15.15
C GLY A 105 12.48 -7.23 -13.68
N TRP A 106 13.53 -6.96 -12.92
CA TRP A 106 13.42 -6.56 -11.54
C TRP A 106 12.78 -5.16 -11.37
N GLU A 107 13.28 -4.19 -12.10
CA GLU A 107 12.80 -2.81 -12.04
C GLU A 107 11.39 -2.64 -12.60
N HIS A 108 10.92 -3.57 -13.41
CA HIS A 108 9.55 -3.59 -13.93
C HIS A 108 8.47 -3.81 -12.82
N ASN A 109 8.85 -4.27 -11.63
CA ASN A 109 7.93 -4.42 -10.51
C ASN A 109 7.45 -3.09 -9.89
N GLY A 110 8.10 -1.96 -10.20
CA GLY A 110 7.67 -0.63 -9.76
C GLY A 110 8.82 0.32 -9.43
N ALA A 111 8.51 1.58 -9.19
CA ALA A 111 9.47 2.68 -9.06
C ALA A 111 10.56 2.47 -7.98
N GLY A 112 10.25 1.76 -6.90
CA GLY A 112 11.20 1.48 -5.81
C GLY A 112 11.94 0.15 -5.94
N TRP A 113 11.72 -0.60 -7.00
CA TRP A 113 12.46 -1.84 -7.25
C TRP A 113 13.71 -1.51 -8.05
N LEU A 114 14.87 -1.58 -7.38
CA LEU A 114 16.15 -1.14 -7.94
C LEU A 114 17.13 -2.31 -7.93
N ALA A 115 18.06 -2.30 -8.89
CA ALA A 115 19.13 -3.26 -8.96
C ALA A 115 20.47 -2.54 -9.13
N GLU A 116 21.47 -2.93 -8.33
CA GLU A 116 22.81 -2.37 -8.37
C GLU A 116 23.84 -3.46 -8.71
N LYS A 117 24.70 -3.16 -9.68
CA LYS A 117 25.81 -4.05 -10.01
C LYS A 117 26.91 -3.94 -8.96
N MET A 118 27.42 -5.08 -8.54
CA MET A 118 28.54 -5.20 -7.61
C MET A 118 29.59 -6.17 -8.18
N ASP A 119 30.83 -5.97 -7.79
CA ASP A 119 31.90 -6.85 -8.20
C ASP A 119 31.68 -8.28 -7.69
N SER A 120 31.98 -9.25 -8.55
CA SER A 120 31.97 -10.66 -8.21
C SER A 120 33.35 -11.26 -8.23
N LYS A 121 33.64 -12.15 -7.27
CA LYS A 121 34.86 -12.96 -7.27
C LYS A 121 34.81 -14.11 -8.28
N LEU A 122 33.61 -14.42 -8.80
CA LEU A 122 33.42 -15.48 -9.78
C LEU A 122 33.56 -14.91 -11.20
N LYS A 123 34.47 -15.52 -11.99
CA LYS A 123 34.64 -15.13 -13.40
C LYS A 123 33.36 -15.39 -14.21
N GLY A 124 32.94 -14.42 -15.04
CA GLY A 124 31.76 -14.50 -15.87
C GLY A 124 30.43 -14.29 -15.13
N CYS A 125 30.49 -13.78 -13.89
CA CYS A 125 29.37 -13.43 -13.07
C CYS A 125 29.49 -12.01 -12.53
N VAL A 126 28.33 -11.33 -12.41
CA VAL A 126 28.16 -10.06 -11.69
C VAL A 126 27.25 -10.28 -10.49
N ASN A 127 27.60 -9.77 -9.35
CA ASN A 127 26.69 -9.71 -8.22
C ASN A 127 25.69 -8.56 -8.44
N LEU A 128 24.40 -8.85 -8.27
CA LEU A 128 23.37 -7.83 -8.26
C LEU A 128 22.81 -7.71 -6.84
N ARG A 129 22.85 -6.50 -6.30
CA ARG A 129 22.08 -6.12 -5.12
C ARG A 129 20.69 -5.73 -5.57
N LEU A 130 19.73 -6.58 -5.27
CA LEU A 130 18.31 -6.36 -5.54
C LEU A 130 17.70 -5.63 -4.36
N ILE A 131 17.10 -4.47 -4.60
CA ILE A 131 16.49 -3.62 -3.59
C ILE A 131 14.99 -3.64 -3.84
N TYR A 132 14.23 -3.94 -2.80
CA TYR A 132 12.78 -4.07 -2.87
C TYR A 132 12.08 -2.75 -2.61
N GLY A 133 11.05 -2.45 -3.41
CA GLY A 133 10.18 -1.31 -3.18
C GLY A 133 9.27 -1.47 -1.94
N SER A 134 8.83 -0.35 -1.39
CA SER A 134 7.99 -0.32 -0.19
C SER A 134 6.65 -1.06 -0.31
N SER A 135 6.20 -1.35 -1.53
CA SER A 135 5.02 -2.19 -1.78
C SER A 135 5.15 -3.62 -1.22
N SER A 136 6.39 -4.10 -1.09
CA SER A 136 6.73 -5.43 -0.55
C SER A 136 7.03 -5.43 0.95
N PHE A 137 7.02 -4.26 1.61
CA PHE A 137 7.39 -4.14 3.01
C PHE A 137 6.32 -4.72 3.93
N ASN A 138 6.76 -5.48 4.93
CA ASN A 138 5.94 -5.83 6.08
C ASN A 138 5.79 -4.62 7.04
N SER A 139 5.02 -4.81 8.13
CA SER A 139 4.75 -3.72 9.08
C SER A 139 6.01 -3.16 9.75
N ALA A 140 6.98 -4.02 10.07
CA ALA A 140 8.22 -3.60 10.74
C ALA A 140 9.17 -2.88 9.75
N GLU A 141 9.22 -3.36 8.49
CA GLU A 141 9.97 -2.71 7.42
C GLU A 141 9.38 -1.34 7.08
N MET A 142 8.03 -1.24 7.00
CA MET A 142 7.36 0.03 6.74
C MET A 142 7.52 1.01 7.92
N ALA A 143 7.52 0.52 9.17
CA ALA A 143 7.79 1.36 10.33
C ALA A 143 9.17 2.01 10.22
N ARG A 144 10.20 1.20 9.96
CA ARG A 144 11.57 1.72 9.78
C ARG A 144 11.66 2.72 8.63
N PHE A 145 10.96 2.46 7.52
CA PHE A 145 10.94 3.38 6.39
C PHE A 145 10.33 4.73 6.76
N ILE A 146 9.21 4.73 7.49
CA ILE A 146 8.56 5.95 7.98
C ILE A 146 9.45 6.68 8.98
N ASP A 147 10.14 5.97 9.86
CA ASP A 147 11.06 6.59 10.82
C ASP A 147 12.19 7.38 10.12
N PHE A 148 12.76 6.84 9.04
CA PHE A 148 13.74 7.58 8.22
C PHE A 148 13.12 8.83 7.58
N LEU A 149 11.91 8.71 7.01
CA LEU A 149 11.23 9.86 6.40
C LEU A 149 10.89 10.94 7.44
N ILE A 150 10.54 10.55 8.67
CA ILE A 150 10.28 11.48 9.76
C ILE A 150 11.55 12.23 10.14
N GLN A 151 12.68 11.54 10.27
CA GLN A 151 13.98 12.19 10.56
C GLN A 151 14.33 13.24 9.50
N ASP A 152 14.18 12.91 8.22
CA ASP A 152 14.42 13.86 7.13
C ASP A 152 13.44 15.04 7.18
N ALA A 153 12.17 14.77 7.44
CA ALA A 153 11.13 15.80 7.54
C ALA A 153 11.40 16.77 8.70
N GLU A 154 11.72 16.23 9.88
CA GLU A 154 12.04 17.03 11.07
C GLU A 154 13.29 17.88 10.86
N ALA A 155 14.33 17.34 10.24
CA ALA A 155 15.54 18.09 9.87
C ALA A 155 15.23 19.28 8.94
N MET A 156 14.15 19.19 8.15
CA MET A 156 13.68 20.27 7.27
C MET A 156 12.57 21.14 7.90
N GLY A 157 12.21 20.91 9.16
CA GLY A 157 11.13 21.61 9.85
C GLY A 157 9.75 21.36 9.25
N ILE A 158 9.50 20.14 8.75
CA ILE A 158 8.19 19.69 8.27
C ILE A 158 7.46 19.04 9.44
N PRO A 159 6.20 19.44 9.74
CA PRO A 159 5.42 18.82 10.80
C PRO A 159 5.14 17.35 10.50
N THR A 160 5.33 16.48 11.50
CA THR A 160 5.06 15.04 11.41
C THR A 160 3.92 14.64 12.34
N VAL A 161 3.32 13.48 12.09
CA VAL A 161 2.30 12.91 12.98
C VAL A 161 2.94 12.28 14.21
N THR A 162 2.15 12.11 15.28
CA THR A 162 2.61 11.53 16.53
C THR A 162 2.91 10.03 16.39
N GLU A 163 3.79 9.50 17.25
CA GLU A 163 4.05 8.05 17.32
C GLU A 163 2.79 7.21 17.51
N THR A 164 1.81 7.70 18.27
CA THR A 164 0.54 7.01 18.50
C THR A 164 -0.26 6.85 17.20
N GLU A 165 -0.26 7.88 16.35
CA GLU A 165 -0.91 7.85 15.05
C GLU A 165 -0.18 6.90 14.09
N ILE A 166 1.16 6.89 14.11
CA ILE A 166 1.97 5.94 13.33
C ILE A 166 1.66 4.51 13.75
N LYS A 167 1.67 4.20 15.05
CA LYS A 167 1.32 2.86 15.57
C LYS A 167 -0.09 2.43 15.15
N ARG A 168 -1.05 3.34 15.12
CA ARG A 168 -2.41 3.07 14.65
C ARG A 168 -2.46 2.77 13.15
N MET A 169 -1.71 3.51 12.34
CA MET A 169 -1.59 3.28 10.89
C MET A 169 -0.93 1.93 10.58
N LEU A 170 0.14 1.58 11.30
CA LEU A 170 0.85 0.31 11.16
C LEU A 170 0.03 -0.89 11.64
N GLY A 171 -0.78 -0.72 12.70
CA GLY A 171 -1.72 -1.74 13.16
C GLY A 171 -2.78 -2.10 12.10
N GLY A 172 -3.23 -1.11 11.32
CA GLY A 172 -4.08 -1.32 10.16
C GLY A 172 -3.38 -2.05 8.98
N TRP A 173 -2.06 -1.95 8.90
CA TRP A 173 -1.25 -2.61 7.87
C TRP A 173 -1.21 -4.14 8.03
N LYS A 174 -1.08 -4.64 9.27
CA LYS A 174 -1.09 -6.09 9.56
C LYS A 174 -2.34 -6.80 9.04
N ASN A 175 -3.47 -6.11 9.03
CA ASN A 175 -4.75 -6.65 8.57
C ASN A 175 -4.96 -6.56 7.03
N GLY A 176 -4.00 -6.03 6.29
CA GLY A 176 -4.05 -5.84 4.84
C GLY A 176 -3.23 -6.84 4.03
N GLN A 177 -2.43 -7.67 4.70
CA GLN A 177 -1.54 -8.67 4.09
C GLN A 177 -1.98 -10.12 4.36
N GLU A 178 -3.27 -10.41 4.52
CA GLU A 178 -3.69 -11.81 4.34
C GLU A 178 -3.39 -12.18 2.88
N PRO A 179 -2.60 -13.25 2.65
CA PRO A 179 -2.35 -13.72 1.31
C PRO A 179 -3.69 -14.07 0.67
N ILE A 180 -3.87 -13.65 -0.57
CA ILE A 180 -4.94 -14.16 -1.42
C ILE A 180 -4.61 -15.65 -1.56
N ALA A 181 -5.30 -16.50 -0.79
CA ALA A 181 -5.28 -17.93 -1.01
C ALA A 181 -5.76 -18.14 -2.45
N GLY A 182 -4.90 -18.77 -3.26
CA GLY A 182 -5.14 -19.13 -4.65
C GLY A 182 -6.28 -20.13 -4.83
#